data_c0b5fd9ad9abdd4c74ea5a85d0f0984a
#
_entry.id   c0b5fd9ad9abdd4c74ea5a85d0f0984a
#
_cell.length_a   1.000
_cell.length_b   1.000
_cell.length_c   1.000
_cell.angle_alpha   90.00
_cell.angle_beta   90.00
_cell.angle_gamma   90.00
#
_symmetry.space_group_name_H-M   'P 1'
#
loop_
_entity.id
_entity.type
_entity.pdbx_description
1 polymer ?
#
loop_
_entity_poly.entity_id
_entity_poly.type
_entity_poly.pdbx_seq_one_letter_code
_entity_poly.pdbx_strand_id
1 'polypeptide(L)'
;MTLREELLEEHWSYMDRYEAQMIARGPTLDHDTPTGSVHVVDLPDPVAARAFAFNEPSYQAGVYRDVLLRRWRNLLGRTMWDFPGGRTGGNRYLVLGLGAGPAADLAVPPERDQLIAYGPLLSDDGTAWLGTAVLIRAQDPHVAGAILTADRYADIEVHSWQFGGRPS
;
A
#
# COMPACT_ATOMS: atom_id res chain seq x y z
N MET A 1 -3.54 3.64 26.09
CA MET A 1 -3.96 3.91 24.72
C MET A 1 -2.85 4.65 23.97
N THR A 2 -2.47 4.20 22.79
CA THR A 2 -1.45 4.86 22.00
C THR A 2 -2.02 6.14 21.33
N LEU A 3 -1.14 7.05 20.92
CA LEU A 3 -1.53 8.25 20.21
C LEU A 3 -2.29 7.91 18.92
N ARG A 4 -1.89 6.82 18.22
CA ARG A 4 -2.57 6.33 17.04
C ARG A 4 -4.02 5.93 17.33
N GLU A 5 -4.26 5.22 18.44
CA GLU A 5 -5.61 4.81 18.84
C GLU A 5 -6.48 6.00 19.24
N GLU A 6 -5.90 6.99 19.90
CA GLU A 6 -6.60 8.22 20.30
C GLU A 6 -7.07 9.04 19.09
N LEU A 7 -6.32 8.98 17.98
CA LEU A 7 -6.62 9.71 16.76
C LEU A 7 -7.37 8.89 15.72
N LEU A 8 -7.78 7.65 16.07
CA LEU A 8 -8.31 6.72 15.07
C LEU A 8 -9.60 7.25 14.42
N GLU A 9 -10.50 7.85 15.18
CA GLU A 9 -11.74 8.42 14.63
C GLU A 9 -11.44 9.60 13.70
N GLU A 10 -10.50 10.47 14.07
CA GLU A 10 -10.10 11.59 13.23
C GLU A 10 -9.47 11.09 11.92
N HIS A 11 -8.64 10.04 12.00
CA HIS A 11 -8.05 9.39 10.84
C HIS A 11 -9.13 8.84 9.90
N TRP A 12 -10.08 8.08 10.45
CA TRP A 12 -11.17 7.52 9.64
C TRP A 12 -12.02 8.61 8.99
N SER A 13 -12.33 9.67 9.72
CA SER A 13 -13.10 10.81 9.18
C SER A 13 -12.35 11.51 8.05
N TYR A 14 -11.05 11.66 8.18
CA TYR A 14 -10.20 12.21 7.12
C TYR A 14 -10.22 11.31 5.88
N MET A 15 -10.07 9.99 6.06
CA MET A 15 -10.07 9.03 4.96
C MET A 15 -11.43 8.93 4.28
N ASP A 16 -12.52 9.13 5.01
CA ASP A 16 -13.87 9.13 4.43
C ASP A 16 -14.03 10.18 3.32
N ARG A 17 -13.29 11.29 3.38
CA ARG A 17 -13.30 12.32 2.33
C ARG A 17 -12.74 11.81 1.01
N TYR A 18 -11.91 10.76 1.05
CA TYR A 18 -11.24 10.18 -0.11
C TYR A 18 -11.82 8.83 -0.51
N GLU A 19 -12.99 8.46 0.01
CA GLU A 19 -13.59 7.13 -0.21
C GLU A 19 -13.70 6.79 -1.70
N ALA A 20 -14.13 7.75 -2.52
CA ALA A 20 -14.30 7.54 -3.96
C ALA A 20 -12.98 7.33 -4.70
N GLN A 21 -11.87 7.86 -4.16
CA GLN A 21 -10.53 7.75 -4.74
C GLN A 21 -9.68 6.64 -4.13
N MET A 22 -10.13 6.02 -3.04
CA MET A 22 -9.33 5.04 -2.31
C MET A 22 -9.26 3.72 -3.08
N ILE A 23 -8.05 3.26 -3.35
CA ILE A 23 -7.79 1.98 -4.02
C ILE A 23 -7.47 0.90 -2.98
N ALA A 24 -6.64 1.22 -1.99
CA ALA A 24 -6.31 0.31 -0.91
C ALA A 24 -5.88 1.08 0.34
N ARG A 25 -6.14 0.51 1.52
CA ARG A 25 -5.70 1.07 2.79
C ARG A 25 -5.63 -0.01 3.86
N GLY A 26 -4.72 0.16 4.79
CA GLY A 26 -4.63 -0.74 5.93
C GLY A 26 -3.31 -0.65 6.67
N PRO A 27 -3.27 -1.16 7.90
CA PRO A 27 -2.06 -1.17 8.70
C PRO A 27 -1.10 -2.27 8.28
N THR A 28 0.20 -1.98 8.41
CA THR A 28 1.22 -3.02 8.49
C THR A 28 1.38 -3.42 9.96
N LEU A 29 1.76 -4.67 10.20
CA LEU A 29 1.73 -5.26 11.53
C LEU A 29 3.01 -6.04 11.84
N ASP A 30 3.43 -6.00 13.10
CA ASP A 30 4.36 -6.98 13.67
C ASP A 30 3.55 -7.77 14.69
N HIS A 31 3.25 -9.03 14.34
CA HIS A 31 2.21 -9.82 15.02
C HIS A 31 0.89 -9.02 14.97
N ASP A 32 0.31 -8.64 16.09
CA ASP A 32 -0.93 -7.86 16.13
C ASP A 32 -0.70 -6.37 16.39
N THR A 33 0.56 -5.92 16.45
CA THR A 33 0.91 -4.54 16.75
C THR A 33 1.09 -3.74 15.46
N PRO A 34 0.34 -2.65 15.24
CA PRO A 34 0.54 -1.81 14.07
C PRO A 34 1.93 -1.18 14.04
N THR A 35 2.62 -1.31 12.90
CA THR A 35 3.94 -0.74 12.64
C THR A 35 3.92 0.40 11.63
N GLY A 36 2.84 0.52 10.88
CA GLY A 36 2.69 1.55 9.86
C GLY A 36 1.34 1.46 9.18
N SER A 37 1.18 2.20 8.11
CA SER A 37 -0.05 2.21 7.31
C SER A 37 0.27 2.33 5.83
N VAL A 38 -0.57 1.71 5.02
CA VAL A 38 -0.53 1.81 3.56
C VAL A 38 -1.79 2.54 3.10
N HIS A 39 -1.62 3.50 2.20
CA HIS A 39 -2.74 4.16 1.52
C HIS A 39 -2.42 4.28 0.04
N VAL A 40 -3.31 3.78 -0.80
CA VAL A 40 -3.24 3.91 -2.26
C VAL A 40 -4.47 4.68 -2.70
N VAL A 41 -4.26 5.87 -3.25
CA VAL A 41 -5.33 6.82 -3.54
C VAL A 41 -5.17 7.34 -4.96
N ASP A 42 -6.27 7.37 -5.71
CA ASP A 42 -6.29 7.96 -7.04
C ASP A 42 -6.43 9.48 -6.92
N LEU A 43 -5.33 10.19 -7.14
CA LEU A 43 -5.25 11.64 -7.03
C LEU A 43 -4.68 12.23 -8.31
N PRO A 44 -5.04 13.50 -8.66
CA PRO A 44 -4.75 14.06 -9.97
C PRO A 44 -3.27 14.34 -10.22
N ASP A 45 -2.47 14.61 -9.16
CA ASP A 45 -1.07 15.02 -9.32
C ASP A 45 -0.27 14.83 -8.02
N PRO A 46 1.07 14.96 -8.07
CA PRO A 46 1.92 14.81 -6.87
C PRO A 46 1.65 15.84 -5.78
N VAL A 47 1.16 17.04 -6.12
CA VAL A 47 0.82 18.07 -5.12
C VAL A 47 -0.37 17.59 -4.29
N ALA A 48 -1.40 17.05 -4.93
CA ALA A 48 -2.57 16.50 -4.24
C ALA A 48 -2.17 15.30 -3.37
N ALA A 49 -1.23 14.46 -3.84
CA ALA A 49 -0.73 13.32 -3.07
C ALA A 49 0.01 13.76 -1.82
N ARG A 50 0.85 14.79 -1.91
CA ARG A 50 1.54 15.35 -0.74
C ARG A 50 0.54 15.94 0.25
N ALA A 51 -0.45 16.67 -0.24
CA ALA A 51 -1.49 17.25 0.61
C ALA A 51 -2.25 16.15 1.36
N PHE A 52 -2.62 15.05 0.66
CA PHE A 52 -3.28 13.92 1.28
C PHE A 52 -2.44 13.33 2.43
N ALA A 53 -1.15 13.04 2.15
CA ALA A 53 -0.29 12.37 3.11
C ALA A 53 0.04 13.26 4.32
N PHE A 54 0.34 14.54 4.09
CA PHE A 54 0.90 15.41 5.12
C PHE A 54 -0.16 16.21 5.89
N ASN A 55 -1.38 16.30 5.39
CA ASN A 55 -2.50 16.91 6.13
C ASN A 55 -3.31 15.87 6.94
N GLU A 56 -2.95 14.60 6.87
CA GLU A 56 -3.62 13.54 7.59
C GLU A 56 -3.42 13.71 9.10
N PRO A 57 -4.49 13.57 9.94
CA PRO A 57 -4.42 13.89 11.37
C PRO A 57 -3.35 13.14 12.15
N SER A 58 -3.14 11.87 11.87
CA SER A 58 -2.11 11.07 12.55
C SER A 58 -0.71 11.55 12.20
N TYR A 59 -0.46 11.93 10.94
CA TYR A 59 0.81 12.52 10.54
C TYR A 59 1.04 13.86 11.25
N GLN A 60 0.04 14.75 11.26
CA GLN A 60 0.13 16.07 11.89
C GLN A 60 0.40 15.98 13.40
N ALA A 61 -0.09 14.93 14.05
CA ALA A 61 0.11 14.69 15.47
C ALA A 61 1.41 13.94 15.79
N GLY A 62 2.23 13.61 14.78
CA GLY A 62 3.52 12.97 14.97
C GLY A 62 3.47 11.46 15.21
N VAL A 63 2.39 10.79 14.79
CA VAL A 63 2.27 9.32 14.91
C VAL A 63 3.31 8.61 14.05
N TYR A 64 3.60 9.15 12.86
CA TYR A 64 4.52 8.51 11.91
C TYR A 64 5.91 9.14 11.97
N ARG A 65 6.93 8.29 11.93
CA ARG A 65 8.32 8.71 11.86
C ARG A 65 8.71 9.10 10.44
N ASP A 66 8.33 8.26 9.48
CA ASP A 66 8.67 8.43 8.06
C ASP A 66 7.45 8.18 7.19
N VAL A 67 7.40 8.87 6.05
CA VAL A 67 6.38 8.64 5.03
C VAL A 67 7.10 8.41 3.70
N LEU A 68 6.89 7.23 3.11
CA LEU A 68 7.31 6.94 1.73
C LEU A 68 6.14 7.30 0.81
N LEU A 69 6.32 8.33 -0.01
CA LEU A 69 5.30 8.79 -0.93
C LEU A 69 5.80 8.59 -2.37
N ARG A 70 5.05 7.80 -3.15
CA ARG A 70 5.43 7.50 -4.54
C ARG A 70 4.20 7.48 -5.43
N ARG A 71 4.39 7.89 -6.68
CA ARG A 71 3.43 7.63 -7.75
C ARG A 71 3.40 6.13 -7.99
N TRP A 72 2.20 5.58 -8.24
CA TRP A 72 2.01 4.15 -8.42
C TRP A 72 0.95 3.92 -9.50
N ARG A 73 1.14 2.89 -10.34
CA ARG A 73 0.20 2.54 -11.39
C ARG A 73 -0.58 1.28 -11.01
N ASN A 74 -1.90 1.36 -11.01
CA ASN A 74 -2.77 0.22 -10.71
C ASN A 74 -2.90 -0.69 -11.92
N LEU A 75 -2.09 -1.75 -11.97
CA LEU A 75 -2.09 -2.68 -13.10
C LEU A 75 -3.25 -3.67 -13.07
N LEU A 76 -3.86 -3.93 -11.91
CA LEU A 76 -5.04 -4.80 -11.81
C LEU A 76 -6.32 -4.08 -12.21
N GLY A 77 -6.34 -2.77 -12.18
CA GLY A 77 -7.50 -1.96 -12.54
C GLY A 77 -8.69 -2.10 -11.60
N ARG A 78 -8.45 -2.49 -10.36
CA ARG A 78 -9.50 -2.69 -9.34
C ARG A 78 -9.02 -2.22 -7.97
N THR A 79 -9.94 -2.15 -7.01
CA THR A 79 -9.63 -1.78 -5.63
C THR A 79 -9.52 -3.03 -4.75
N MET A 80 -9.04 -2.84 -3.51
CA MET A 80 -8.96 -3.95 -2.55
C MET A 80 -10.32 -4.54 -2.22
N TRP A 81 -11.41 -3.75 -2.32
CA TRP A 81 -12.77 -4.23 -2.06
C TRP A 81 -13.28 -5.17 -3.14
N ASP A 82 -12.68 -5.13 -4.33
CA ASP A 82 -12.99 -6.05 -5.44
C ASP A 82 -12.25 -7.39 -5.33
N PHE A 83 -11.40 -7.54 -4.32
CA PHE A 83 -10.61 -8.76 -4.16
C PHE A 83 -11.52 -9.96 -3.88
N PRO A 84 -11.40 -11.06 -4.69
CA PRO A 84 -12.29 -12.23 -4.55
C PRO A 84 -12.21 -12.92 -3.19
N GLY A 85 -11.07 -12.81 -2.49
CA GLY A 85 -10.87 -13.37 -1.15
C GLY A 85 -11.53 -12.57 -0.02
N GLY A 86 -12.18 -11.45 -0.31
CA GLY A 86 -12.87 -10.63 0.70
C GLY A 86 -11.92 -9.85 1.61
N ARG A 87 -12.45 -9.35 2.73
CA ARG A 87 -11.71 -8.48 3.66
C ARG A 87 -10.87 -9.25 4.68
N THR A 88 -11.23 -10.49 4.95
CA THR A 88 -10.59 -11.32 5.98
C THR A 88 -10.30 -12.71 5.45
N GLY A 89 -9.50 -13.46 6.18
CA GLY A 89 -9.13 -14.82 5.82
C GLY A 89 -7.79 -14.91 5.11
N GLY A 90 -6.96 -15.84 5.55
CA GLY A 90 -5.61 -16.01 5.04
C GLY A 90 -4.67 -14.90 5.51
N ASN A 91 -3.39 -15.13 5.31
CA ASN A 91 -2.35 -14.16 5.60
C ASN A 91 -2.20 -13.19 4.43
N ARG A 92 -2.03 -11.92 4.72
CA ARG A 92 -1.89 -10.87 3.72
C ARG A 92 -0.65 -10.04 4.00
N TYR A 93 -0.01 -9.60 2.92
CA TYR A 93 1.29 -8.94 3.02
C TYR A 93 1.37 -7.75 2.08
N LEU A 94 2.10 -6.73 2.53
CA LEU A 94 2.66 -5.70 1.67
C LEU A 94 4.05 -6.16 1.26
N VAL A 95 4.32 -6.23 -0.04
CA VAL A 95 5.65 -6.51 -0.58
C VAL A 95 6.15 -5.27 -1.30
N LEU A 96 7.27 -4.73 -0.85
CA LEU A 96 7.94 -3.58 -1.45
C LEU A 96 9.26 -4.02 -2.04
N GLY A 97 9.37 -4.01 -3.35
CA GLY A 97 10.64 -4.15 -4.04
C GLY A 97 11.15 -2.77 -4.43
N LEU A 98 12.34 -2.40 -3.97
CA LEU A 98 12.95 -1.12 -4.28
C LEU A 98 14.03 -1.30 -5.34
N GLY A 99 14.00 -0.46 -6.35
CA GLY A 99 14.93 -0.54 -7.47
C GLY A 99 15.05 0.78 -8.20
N ALA A 100 15.75 0.78 -9.32
CA ALA A 100 15.91 1.97 -10.14
C ALA A 100 16.06 1.59 -11.61
N GLY A 101 15.52 2.43 -12.48
CA GLY A 101 15.62 2.24 -13.92
C GLY A 101 14.64 3.13 -14.67
N PRO A 102 14.62 3.04 -16.01
CA PRO A 102 13.59 3.71 -16.79
C PRO A 102 12.23 3.05 -16.55
N ALA A 103 11.17 3.83 -16.62
CA ALA A 103 9.82 3.30 -16.56
C ALA A 103 9.58 2.42 -17.80
N ALA A 104 9.07 1.21 -17.55
CA ALA A 104 8.75 0.25 -18.58
C ALA A 104 7.49 -0.50 -18.18
N ASP A 105 6.87 -1.16 -19.14
CA ASP A 105 5.67 -1.96 -18.85
C ASP A 105 6.05 -3.15 -17.96
N LEU A 106 5.27 -3.32 -16.90
CA LEU A 106 5.43 -4.40 -15.95
C LEU A 106 4.32 -5.42 -16.20
N ALA A 107 4.71 -6.67 -16.41
CA ALA A 107 3.74 -7.74 -16.61
C ALA A 107 3.08 -8.12 -15.29
N VAL A 108 1.76 -8.31 -15.32
CA VAL A 108 1.03 -8.81 -14.16
C VAL A 108 1.30 -10.32 -14.04
N PRO A 109 1.66 -10.83 -12.84
CA PRO A 109 1.88 -12.25 -12.64
C PRO A 109 0.63 -13.08 -12.91
N PRO A 110 0.78 -14.39 -13.26
CA PRO A 110 -0.36 -15.26 -13.52
C PRO A 110 -1.21 -15.55 -12.28
N GLU A 111 -0.67 -15.40 -11.06
CA GLU A 111 -1.36 -15.65 -9.80
C GLU A 111 -2.27 -14.48 -9.39
N ARG A 112 -3.05 -13.96 -10.33
CA ARG A 112 -3.89 -12.78 -10.11
C ARG A 112 -4.92 -12.94 -9.00
N ASP A 113 -5.37 -14.17 -8.76
CA ASP A 113 -6.39 -14.44 -7.74
C ASP A 113 -5.89 -14.17 -6.31
N GLN A 114 -4.59 -14.16 -6.11
CA GLN A 114 -3.99 -13.86 -4.82
C GLN A 114 -3.58 -12.37 -4.69
N LEU A 115 -3.59 -11.64 -5.78
CA LEU A 115 -3.18 -10.24 -5.79
C LEU A 115 -4.34 -9.33 -5.38
N ILE A 116 -4.09 -8.51 -4.37
CA ILE A 116 -5.05 -7.47 -3.91
C ILE A 116 -4.75 -6.17 -4.65
N ALA A 117 -3.47 -5.81 -4.78
CA ALA A 117 -2.99 -4.68 -5.56
C ALA A 117 -1.61 -5.02 -6.12
N TYR A 118 -1.28 -4.50 -7.30
CA TYR A 118 -0.01 -4.75 -7.96
C TYR A 118 0.32 -3.61 -8.91
N GLY A 119 1.51 -3.05 -8.79
CA GLY A 119 1.94 -2.03 -9.72
C GLY A 119 3.32 -1.45 -9.43
N PRO A 120 3.89 -0.75 -10.42
CA PRO A 120 5.19 -0.11 -10.27
C PRO A 120 5.12 1.16 -9.43
N LEU A 121 6.17 1.39 -8.64
CA LEU A 121 6.46 2.66 -7.99
C LEU A 121 7.23 3.52 -8.97
N LEU A 122 6.80 4.76 -9.14
CA LEU A 122 7.34 5.67 -10.16
C LEU A 122 7.77 7.00 -9.54
N SER A 123 8.64 7.70 -10.24
CA SER A 123 8.93 9.09 -9.96
C SER A 123 7.69 9.95 -10.21
N ASP A 124 7.69 11.20 -9.69
CA ASP A 124 6.55 12.11 -9.78
C ASP A 124 6.08 12.32 -11.22
N ASP A 125 7.01 12.37 -12.17
CA ASP A 125 6.71 12.56 -13.59
C ASP A 125 6.42 11.23 -14.34
N GLY A 126 6.55 10.09 -13.65
CA GLY A 126 6.27 8.78 -14.22
C GLY A 126 7.35 8.23 -15.15
N THR A 127 8.50 8.90 -15.28
CA THR A 127 9.55 8.50 -16.24
C THR A 127 10.54 7.48 -15.67
N ALA A 128 10.72 7.46 -14.35
CA ALA A 128 11.62 6.53 -13.67
C ALA A 128 10.84 5.48 -12.90
N TRP A 129 11.30 4.23 -13.00
CA TRP A 129 10.82 3.11 -12.19
C TRP A 129 11.65 3.07 -10.91
N LEU A 130 10.99 3.07 -9.77
CA LEU A 130 11.61 3.09 -8.44
C LEU A 130 11.36 1.81 -7.64
N GLY A 131 10.63 0.88 -8.21
CA GLY A 131 10.31 -0.38 -7.57
C GLY A 131 8.93 -0.89 -7.90
N THR A 132 8.45 -1.84 -7.12
CA THR A 132 7.10 -2.42 -7.26
C THR A 132 6.48 -2.56 -5.88
N ALA A 133 5.21 -2.20 -5.77
CA ALA A 133 4.44 -2.39 -4.54
C ALA A 133 3.29 -3.35 -4.80
N VAL A 134 3.13 -4.32 -3.90
CA VAL A 134 2.15 -5.39 -4.03
C VAL A 134 1.44 -5.58 -2.70
N LEU A 135 0.12 -5.73 -2.74
CA LEU A 135 -0.66 -6.28 -1.65
C LEU A 135 -1.13 -7.66 -2.09
N ILE A 136 -0.83 -8.69 -1.33
CA ILE A 136 -1.03 -10.08 -1.73
C ILE A 136 -1.47 -10.94 -0.55
N ARG A 137 -2.35 -11.92 -0.82
CA ARG A 137 -2.65 -13.00 0.11
C ARG A 137 -1.72 -14.15 -0.21
N ALA A 138 -1.01 -14.67 0.79
CA ALA A 138 -0.07 -15.77 0.65
C ALA A 138 -0.01 -16.61 1.92
N GLN A 139 0.53 -17.80 1.83
CA GLN A 139 0.64 -18.72 2.96
C GLN A 139 1.60 -18.18 4.04
N ASP A 140 2.71 -17.56 3.62
CA ASP A 140 3.74 -17.04 4.52
C ASP A 140 4.53 -15.91 3.83
N PRO A 141 5.39 -15.18 4.58
CA PRO A 141 6.15 -14.06 4.00
C PRO A 141 7.10 -14.47 2.87
N HIS A 142 7.63 -15.67 2.91
CA HIS A 142 8.54 -16.17 1.87
C HIS A 142 7.79 -16.32 0.54
N VAL A 143 6.62 -16.92 0.57
CA VAL A 143 5.76 -17.07 -0.61
C VAL A 143 5.34 -15.69 -1.14
N ALA A 144 4.97 -14.77 -0.24
CA ALA A 144 4.60 -13.42 -0.63
C ALA A 144 5.75 -12.70 -1.35
N GLY A 145 6.96 -12.74 -0.78
CA GLY A 145 8.13 -12.08 -1.36
C GLY A 145 8.55 -12.67 -2.70
N ALA A 146 8.27 -13.94 -2.93
CA ALA A 146 8.63 -14.63 -4.17
C ALA A 146 7.85 -14.13 -5.40
N ILE A 147 6.80 -13.32 -5.23
CA ILE A 147 6.10 -12.69 -6.36
C ILE A 147 7.01 -11.72 -7.13
N LEU A 148 8.04 -11.18 -6.49
CA LEU A 148 9.03 -10.31 -7.11
C LEU A 148 10.31 -11.07 -7.43
N THR A 149 10.89 -10.80 -8.60
CA THR A 149 12.17 -11.40 -9.03
C THR A 149 13.32 -10.67 -8.34
N ALA A 150 13.99 -11.35 -7.42
CA ALA A 150 14.99 -10.76 -6.52
C ALA A 150 16.13 -10.00 -7.21
N ASP A 151 16.56 -10.43 -8.41
CA ASP A 151 17.66 -9.81 -9.14
C ASP A 151 17.31 -8.43 -9.74
N ARG A 152 16.04 -8.05 -9.77
CA ARG A 152 15.61 -6.73 -10.26
C ARG A 152 15.60 -5.66 -9.17
N TYR A 153 15.73 -6.04 -7.91
CA TYR A 153 15.52 -5.14 -6.78
C TYR A 153 16.78 -5.07 -5.91
N ALA A 154 17.11 -3.86 -5.46
CA ALA A 154 18.15 -3.65 -4.48
C ALA A 154 17.74 -4.18 -3.11
N ASP A 155 16.45 -4.12 -2.80
CA ASP A 155 15.89 -4.60 -1.54
C ASP A 155 14.45 -5.04 -1.76
N ILE A 156 14.03 -6.09 -1.06
CA ILE A 156 12.64 -6.56 -1.03
C ILE A 156 12.22 -6.67 0.42
N GLU A 157 11.21 -5.88 0.80
CA GLU A 157 10.63 -5.88 2.13
C GLU A 157 9.27 -6.57 2.10
N VAL A 158 8.97 -7.37 3.11
CA VAL A 158 7.69 -8.03 3.28
C VAL A 158 7.14 -7.68 4.66
N HIS A 159 5.96 -7.11 4.70
CA HIS A 159 5.28 -6.70 5.92
C HIS A 159 3.91 -7.36 6.00
N SER A 160 3.54 -7.86 7.18
CA SER A 160 2.17 -8.29 7.42
C SER A 160 1.22 -7.09 7.27
N TRP A 161 0.06 -7.33 6.67
CA TRP A 161 -0.89 -6.28 6.35
C TRP A 161 -2.33 -6.78 6.49
N GLN A 162 -3.25 -5.89 6.79
CA GLN A 162 -4.69 -6.18 6.85
C GLN A 162 -5.48 -5.07 6.18
N PHE A 163 -6.70 -5.39 5.75
CA PHE A 163 -7.65 -4.36 5.32
C PHE A 163 -7.90 -3.38 6.47
N GLY A 164 -7.74 -2.09 6.18
CA GLY A 164 -8.02 -1.03 7.13
C GLY A 164 -9.39 -0.38 6.90
N GLY A 165 -9.66 0.61 7.72
CA GLY A 165 -10.89 1.39 7.67
C GLY A 165 -11.81 1.09 8.84
N ARG A 166 -13.00 1.72 8.81
CA ARG A 166 -13.99 1.50 9.85
C ARG A 166 -14.43 0.04 9.85
N PRO A 167 -14.64 -0.55 11.03
CA PRO A 167 -15.27 -1.87 11.10
C PRO A 167 -16.65 -1.84 10.46
N SER A 168 -16.98 -2.90 9.75
CA SER A 168 -18.30 -3.03 9.11
C SER A 168 -19.33 -3.60 10.09
#